data_ac51a2a0e63b7dbee3ff1f90f7beb95a
#
_entry.id   ac51a2a0e63b7dbee3ff1f90f7beb95a
#
_cell.length_a   1.000
_cell.length_b   1.000
_cell.length_c   1.000
_cell.angle_alpha   90.00
_cell.angle_beta   90.00
_cell.angle_gamma   90.00
#
_symmetry.space_group_name_H-M   'P 1'
#
loop_
_entity.id
_entity.type
_entity.pdbx_description
1 polymer ?
#
loop_
_entity_poly.entity_id
_entity_poly.type
_entity_poly.pdbx_seq_one_letter_code
_entity_poly.pdbx_strand_id
1 'polypeptide(L)'
;MTQKSEAQKGNITPEMECVAQNENIDVNKLAKLIDKGLVVIPKNVNGHSKPCGIGEGLTTKINANIGSSSKIDDLELEINKAKLAQEYGADALMDLSTGSDLKLFRQKIMEAVDLCIGTVPIYEAGVVTLNKNKEIIDMDPDDIFKAIENQAKEGVDFMTLHCGITKDLVEKLKAANRMMGIVSRGGTFMASWINHNDEENPLFKNYDYLLELSYEYDITLSLGDGLRPGCLADASDIPQIQELVNLGTLVKRAQDANVQVMVEGPGHMPLNQIKANMEIQKTICHGAPFYVLGPLVTDLAPGYDHITGAIGGAIAATAGASFLCYVTPAEHLSLPSLEDVKEGIVASKIAAEAADVAKGLPQAWQREKAMAKARREFDWEAQFDLALDKSKPRKYRDKCELDDNEMCAMCGEYCAVKIAKGDF
;
A
#
# COMPACT_ATOMS: atom_id res chain seq x y z
N MET A 1 -18.33 3.91 -16.01
CA MET A 1 -17.81 5.30 -15.97
C MET A 1 -16.85 5.38 -14.80
N THR A 2 -15.66 5.92 -15.01
CA THR A 2 -14.62 5.95 -13.97
C THR A 2 -14.57 7.31 -13.27
N GLN A 3 -14.03 7.37 -12.04
CA GLN A 3 -13.79 8.64 -11.34
C GLN A 3 -13.00 9.63 -12.22
N LYS A 4 -11.99 9.11 -12.95
CA LYS A 4 -11.18 9.91 -13.86
C LYS A 4 -12.02 10.46 -15.04
N SER A 5 -12.89 9.64 -15.65
CA SER A 5 -13.74 10.08 -16.77
C SER A 5 -14.76 11.13 -16.34
N GLU A 6 -15.27 11.06 -15.12
CA GLU A 6 -16.18 12.07 -14.57
C GLU A 6 -15.44 13.37 -14.24
N ALA A 7 -14.26 13.27 -13.63
CA ALA A 7 -13.40 14.44 -13.38
C ALA A 7 -13.04 15.19 -14.67
N GLN A 8 -12.71 14.46 -15.75
CA GLN A 8 -12.43 15.04 -17.08
C GLN A 8 -13.62 15.82 -17.65
N LYS A 9 -14.85 15.36 -17.41
CA LYS A 9 -16.09 16.07 -17.83
C LYS A 9 -16.44 17.25 -16.92
N GLY A 10 -15.72 17.42 -15.82
CA GLY A 10 -16.02 18.42 -14.78
C GLY A 10 -17.15 18.02 -13.84
N ASN A 11 -17.53 16.75 -13.82
CA ASN A 11 -18.53 16.21 -12.91
C ASN A 11 -17.88 15.86 -11.56
N ILE A 12 -18.55 16.22 -10.48
CA ILE A 12 -18.16 15.83 -9.11
C ILE A 12 -19.00 14.62 -8.72
N THR A 13 -18.33 13.54 -8.33
CA THR A 13 -18.98 12.32 -7.86
C THR A 13 -19.15 12.33 -6.32
N PRO A 14 -20.06 11.51 -5.77
CA PRO A 14 -20.17 11.36 -4.31
C PRO A 14 -18.86 10.90 -3.65
N GLU A 15 -18.06 10.08 -4.34
CA GLU A 15 -16.76 9.62 -3.88
C GLU A 15 -15.75 10.78 -3.79
N MET A 16 -15.75 11.68 -4.77
CA MET A 16 -14.92 12.90 -4.73
C MET A 16 -15.31 13.81 -3.58
N GLU A 17 -16.62 14.00 -3.33
CA GLU A 17 -17.10 14.78 -2.19
C GLU A 17 -16.68 14.18 -0.86
N CYS A 18 -16.82 12.85 -0.70
CA CYS A 18 -16.41 12.12 0.49
C CYS A 18 -14.90 12.27 0.75
N VAL A 19 -14.07 12.05 -0.27
CA VAL A 19 -12.61 12.19 -0.15
C VAL A 19 -12.23 13.65 0.16
N ALA A 20 -12.84 14.62 -0.52
CA ALA A 20 -12.57 16.04 -0.30
C ALA A 20 -12.87 16.47 1.14
N GLN A 21 -13.98 15.98 1.72
CA GLN A 21 -14.32 16.21 3.12
C GLN A 21 -13.32 15.58 4.09
N ASN A 22 -12.96 14.31 3.87
CA ASN A 22 -12.05 13.57 4.76
C ASN A 22 -10.63 14.16 4.73
N GLU A 23 -10.20 14.64 3.56
CA GLU A 23 -8.85 15.20 3.35
C GLU A 23 -8.79 16.72 3.57
N ASN A 24 -9.94 17.35 3.87
CA ASN A 24 -10.05 18.81 4.02
C ASN A 24 -9.44 19.58 2.83
N ILE A 25 -9.78 19.16 1.62
CA ILE A 25 -9.35 19.76 0.34
C ILE A 25 -10.55 20.27 -0.44
N ASP A 26 -10.39 21.33 -1.23
CA ASP A 26 -11.42 21.79 -2.16
C ASP A 26 -11.74 20.70 -3.20
N VAL A 27 -13.01 20.35 -3.37
CA VAL A 27 -13.46 19.27 -4.26
C VAL A 27 -13.11 19.51 -5.73
N ASN A 28 -13.14 20.78 -6.18
CA ASN A 28 -12.77 21.10 -7.56
C ASN A 28 -11.25 20.98 -7.77
N LYS A 29 -10.45 21.27 -6.72
CA LYS A 29 -9.00 21.01 -6.76
C LYS A 29 -8.75 19.51 -6.81
N LEU A 30 -9.45 18.71 -6.01
CA LEU A 30 -9.36 17.24 -6.04
C LEU A 30 -9.71 16.67 -7.42
N ALA A 31 -10.83 17.10 -8.01
CA ALA A 31 -11.26 16.66 -9.34
C ALA A 31 -10.19 16.96 -10.41
N LYS A 32 -9.55 18.13 -10.36
CA LYS A 32 -8.43 18.47 -11.27
C LYS A 32 -7.20 17.58 -11.07
N LEU A 33 -6.92 17.13 -9.86
CA LEU A 33 -5.82 16.19 -9.59
C LEU A 33 -6.14 14.79 -10.14
N ILE A 34 -7.40 14.35 -10.01
CA ILE A 34 -7.89 13.08 -10.58
C ILE A 34 -7.85 13.12 -12.09
N ASP A 35 -8.35 14.18 -12.73
CA ASP A 35 -8.29 14.37 -14.19
C ASP A 35 -6.85 14.26 -14.72
N LYS A 36 -5.88 14.86 -14.00
CA LYS A 36 -4.46 14.78 -14.34
C LYS A 36 -3.81 13.42 -14.04
N GLY A 37 -4.51 12.50 -13.36
CA GLY A 37 -3.96 11.21 -12.92
C GLY A 37 -2.96 11.31 -11.76
N LEU A 38 -2.97 12.41 -11.00
CA LEU A 38 -2.12 12.67 -9.82
C LEU A 38 -2.75 12.13 -8.53
N VAL A 39 -4.05 11.86 -8.56
CA VAL A 39 -4.83 11.25 -7.48
C VAL A 39 -5.72 10.17 -8.09
N VAL A 40 -5.88 9.07 -7.36
CA VAL A 40 -6.86 8.02 -7.64
C VAL A 40 -7.81 7.86 -6.46
N ILE A 41 -9.03 7.43 -6.74
CA ILE A 41 -10.01 6.99 -5.74
C ILE A 41 -10.38 5.55 -6.11
N PRO A 42 -9.66 4.54 -5.57
CA PRO A 42 -9.99 3.15 -5.83
C PRO A 42 -11.38 2.84 -5.29
N LYS A 43 -12.33 2.69 -6.19
CA LYS A 43 -13.73 2.41 -5.86
C LYS A 43 -14.41 1.74 -7.03
N ASN A 44 -14.54 0.42 -6.93
CA ASN A 44 -15.25 -0.38 -7.91
C ASN A 44 -16.75 -0.04 -7.92
N VAL A 45 -17.37 -0.04 -9.10
CA VAL A 45 -18.83 0.22 -9.25
C VAL A 45 -19.71 -0.77 -8.47
N ASN A 46 -19.22 -1.99 -8.22
CA ASN A 46 -19.88 -3.02 -7.43
C ASN A 46 -19.37 -3.07 -5.97
N GLY A 47 -18.36 -2.27 -5.62
CA GLY A 47 -17.70 -2.29 -4.32
C GLY A 47 -18.51 -1.58 -3.23
N HIS A 48 -18.34 -2.01 -1.98
CA HIS A 48 -19.02 -1.45 -0.80
C HIS A 48 -18.08 -0.66 0.12
N SER A 49 -16.79 -0.61 -0.21
CA SER A 49 -15.76 0.11 0.54
C SER A 49 -16.05 1.60 0.66
N LYS A 50 -15.52 2.24 1.70
CA LYS A 50 -15.49 3.69 1.79
C LYS A 50 -14.49 4.27 0.80
N PRO A 51 -14.81 5.38 0.12
CA PRO A 51 -13.87 6.02 -0.80
C PRO A 51 -12.58 6.43 -0.10
N CYS A 52 -11.43 6.05 -0.66
CA CYS A 52 -10.10 6.40 -0.19
C CYS A 52 -9.35 7.14 -1.31
N GLY A 53 -8.95 8.38 -1.07
CA GLY A 53 -8.12 9.14 -2.02
C GLY A 53 -6.64 8.88 -1.81
N ILE A 54 -5.91 8.53 -2.88
CA ILE A 54 -4.47 8.26 -2.84
C ILE A 54 -3.78 9.16 -3.87
N GLY A 55 -2.84 10.02 -3.43
CA GLY A 55 -2.10 10.84 -4.38
C GLY A 55 -1.65 12.18 -3.84
N GLU A 56 -1.35 13.08 -4.78
CA GLU A 56 -0.77 14.40 -4.51
C GLU A 56 -1.70 15.30 -3.68
N GLY A 57 -1.13 15.91 -2.64
CA GLY A 57 -1.84 16.87 -1.78
C GLY A 57 -2.75 16.24 -0.73
N LEU A 58 -2.84 14.92 -0.67
CA LEU A 58 -3.59 14.17 0.32
C LEU A 58 -2.66 13.61 1.41
N THR A 59 -3.25 13.14 2.51
CA THR A 59 -2.50 12.41 3.54
C THR A 59 -1.91 11.12 2.96
N THR A 60 -0.77 10.72 3.49
CA THR A 60 -0.13 9.44 3.13
C THR A 60 -0.99 8.27 3.60
N LYS A 61 -1.36 7.38 2.69
CA LYS A 61 -2.21 6.22 2.97
C LYS A 61 -1.39 4.98 3.30
N ILE A 62 -2.01 4.07 4.03
CA ILE A 62 -1.41 2.81 4.46
C ILE A 62 -2.25 1.65 3.98
N ASN A 63 -1.61 0.70 3.32
CA ASN A 63 -2.19 -0.59 2.98
C ASN A 63 -1.66 -1.68 3.92
N ALA A 64 -2.55 -2.49 4.46
CA ALA A 64 -2.21 -3.71 5.17
C ALA A 64 -2.41 -4.92 4.27
N ASN A 65 -1.44 -5.85 4.26
CA ASN A 65 -1.53 -7.11 3.54
C ASN A 65 -1.98 -8.22 4.49
N ILE A 66 -2.99 -8.96 4.09
CA ILE A 66 -3.44 -10.19 4.77
C ILE A 66 -3.55 -11.32 3.75
N GLY A 67 -3.83 -12.52 4.20
CA GLY A 67 -4.13 -13.63 3.30
C GLY A 67 -3.65 -14.96 3.84
N SER A 68 -4.45 -15.98 3.54
CA SER A 68 -4.14 -17.38 3.85
C SER A 68 -3.05 -17.93 2.93
N SER A 69 -2.43 -19.00 3.38
CA SER A 69 -1.47 -19.77 2.58
C SER A 69 -1.90 -21.24 2.53
N SER A 70 -1.30 -22.01 1.63
CA SER A 70 -1.54 -23.47 1.56
C SER A 70 -1.20 -24.23 2.86
N LYS A 71 -0.44 -23.62 3.77
CA LYS A 71 -0.06 -24.18 5.08
C LYS A 71 -0.92 -23.69 6.24
N ILE A 72 -1.43 -22.47 6.14
CA ILE A 72 -2.27 -21.82 7.15
C ILE A 72 -3.47 -21.23 6.42
N ASP A 73 -4.58 -21.98 6.44
CA ASP A 73 -5.80 -21.65 5.73
C ASP A 73 -6.94 -21.45 6.74
N ASP A 74 -6.90 -20.33 7.45
CA ASP A 74 -7.81 -19.98 8.55
C ASP A 74 -8.56 -18.70 8.22
N LEU A 75 -9.81 -18.83 7.78
CA LEU A 75 -10.68 -17.73 7.40
C LEU A 75 -10.97 -16.78 8.58
N GLU A 76 -11.18 -17.33 9.78
CA GLU A 76 -11.51 -16.51 10.96
C GLU A 76 -10.31 -15.64 11.38
N LEU A 77 -9.11 -16.20 11.30
CA LEU A 77 -7.87 -15.46 11.55
C LEU A 77 -7.74 -14.28 10.55
N GLU A 78 -7.97 -14.51 9.26
CA GLU A 78 -7.86 -13.44 8.24
C GLU A 78 -8.95 -12.37 8.41
N ILE A 79 -10.18 -12.74 8.74
CA ILE A 79 -11.23 -11.77 9.09
C ILE A 79 -10.83 -10.93 10.31
N ASN A 80 -10.24 -11.55 11.34
CA ASN A 80 -9.81 -10.83 12.53
C ASN A 80 -8.64 -9.88 12.23
N LYS A 81 -7.71 -10.27 11.35
CA LYS A 81 -6.65 -9.38 10.84
C LYS A 81 -7.22 -8.19 10.09
N ALA A 82 -8.23 -8.41 9.23
CA ALA A 82 -8.90 -7.34 8.49
C ALA A 82 -9.57 -6.33 9.43
N LYS A 83 -10.33 -6.80 10.42
CA LYS A 83 -10.97 -5.95 11.44
C LYS A 83 -9.95 -5.17 12.25
N LEU A 84 -8.87 -5.83 12.66
CA LEU A 84 -7.77 -5.19 13.38
C LEU A 84 -7.11 -4.11 12.53
N ALA A 85 -6.88 -4.37 11.24
CA ALA A 85 -6.33 -3.39 10.33
C ALA A 85 -7.19 -2.13 10.24
N GLN A 86 -8.51 -2.29 10.15
CA GLN A 86 -9.45 -1.17 10.18
C GLN A 86 -9.44 -0.44 11.52
N GLU A 87 -9.41 -1.16 12.65
CA GLU A 87 -9.38 -0.59 14.00
C GLU A 87 -8.13 0.27 14.22
N TYR A 88 -6.97 -0.19 13.75
CA TYR A 88 -5.71 0.54 13.88
C TYR A 88 -5.47 1.54 12.74
N GLY A 89 -6.46 1.73 11.84
CA GLY A 89 -6.53 2.82 10.88
C GLY A 89 -5.68 2.61 9.63
N ALA A 90 -5.59 1.38 9.12
CA ALA A 90 -5.23 1.16 7.73
C ALA A 90 -6.26 1.82 6.81
N ASP A 91 -5.83 2.33 5.67
CA ASP A 91 -6.70 2.99 4.68
C ASP A 91 -7.19 2.01 3.61
N ALA A 92 -6.42 0.96 3.36
CA ALA A 92 -6.72 -0.11 2.43
C ALA A 92 -6.22 -1.45 2.94
N LEU A 93 -6.77 -2.51 2.37
CA LEU A 93 -6.41 -3.89 2.67
C LEU A 93 -6.15 -4.63 1.36
N MET A 94 -5.05 -5.37 1.28
CA MET A 94 -4.78 -6.25 0.16
C MET A 94 -4.89 -7.71 0.60
N ASP A 95 -5.78 -8.46 -0.07
CA ASP A 95 -5.92 -9.91 0.10
C ASP A 95 -4.91 -10.64 -0.79
N LEU A 96 -3.92 -11.26 -0.17
CA LEU A 96 -2.86 -12.04 -0.81
C LEU A 96 -3.07 -13.55 -0.64
N SER A 97 -4.27 -14.00 -0.36
CA SER A 97 -4.61 -15.38 -0.12
C SER A 97 -4.19 -16.30 -1.27
N THR A 98 -3.66 -17.47 -0.89
CA THR A 98 -3.30 -18.57 -1.79
C THR A 98 -3.75 -19.92 -1.25
N GLY A 99 -4.71 -19.92 -0.31
CA GLY A 99 -5.33 -21.09 0.31
C GLY A 99 -6.37 -21.77 -0.59
N SER A 100 -7.36 -22.44 0.02
CA SER A 100 -8.27 -23.32 -0.69
C SER A 100 -9.41 -22.61 -1.43
N ASP A 101 -10.14 -21.71 -0.79
CA ASP A 101 -11.32 -21.02 -1.34
C ASP A 101 -11.14 -19.51 -1.35
N LEU A 102 -10.39 -19.03 -2.33
CA LEU A 102 -10.01 -17.62 -2.47
C LEU A 102 -11.24 -16.70 -2.59
N LYS A 103 -12.29 -17.17 -3.27
CA LYS A 103 -13.52 -16.39 -3.45
C LYS A 103 -14.23 -16.18 -2.11
N LEU A 104 -14.38 -17.26 -1.32
CA LEU A 104 -15.02 -17.19 -0.01
C LEU A 104 -14.24 -16.27 0.93
N PHE A 105 -12.89 -16.39 0.98
CA PHE A 105 -12.04 -15.53 1.80
C PHE A 105 -12.24 -14.06 1.45
N ARG A 106 -12.11 -13.72 0.17
CA ARG A 106 -12.30 -12.35 -0.33
C ARG A 106 -13.68 -11.79 0.01
N GLN A 107 -14.74 -12.54 -0.25
CA GLN A 107 -16.11 -12.10 0.06
C GLN A 107 -16.30 -11.86 1.57
N LYS A 108 -15.81 -12.75 2.42
CA LYS A 108 -15.93 -12.61 3.88
C LYS A 108 -15.10 -11.47 4.44
N ILE A 109 -13.93 -11.20 3.87
CA ILE A 109 -13.11 -10.03 4.21
C ILE A 109 -13.85 -8.74 3.81
N MET A 110 -14.38 -8.68 2.59
CA MET A 110 -15.13 -7.51 2.10
C MET A 110 -16.41 -7.24 2.90
N GLU A 111 -17.08 -8.29 3.39
CA GLU A 111 -18.25 -8.16 4.29
C GLU A 111 -17.86 -7.66 5.70
N ALA A 112 -16.62 -7.89 6.12
CA ALA A 112 -16.18 -7.63 7.49
C ALA A 112 -15.65 -6.22 7.74
N VAL A 113 -15.25 -5.50 6.69
CA VAL A 113 -14.61 -4.18 6.78
C VAL A 113 -15.11 -3.23 5.69
N ASP A 114 -14.97 -1.93 5.94
CA ASP A 114 -15.31 -0.85 4.99
C ASP A 114 -14.06 -0.34 4.23
N LEU A 115 -12.92 -1.00 4.36
CA LEU A 115 -11.67 -0.59 3.73
C LEU A 115 -11.69 -0.80 2.21
N CYS A 116 -10.94 0.01 1.49
CA CYS A 116 -10.64 -0.21 0.09
C CYS A 116 -9.88 -1.54 -0.08
N ILE A 117 -10.38 -2.43 -0.95
CA ILE A 117 -9.84 -3.80 -1.09
C ILE A 117 -9.04 -3.94 -2.38
N GLY A 118 -7.80 -4.41 -2.22
CA GLY A 118 -6.91 -4.79 -3.31
C GLY A 118 -6.66 -6.29 -3.38
N THR A 119 -6.27 -6.77 -4.56
CA THR A 119 -5.92 -8.16 -4.82
C THR A 119 -4.77 -8.29 -5.82
N VAL A 120 -4.27 -9.52 -5.97
CA VAL A 120 -3.26 -9.88 -6.98
C VAL A 120 -3.81 -11.04 -7.83
N PRO A 121 -4.57 -10.77 -8.90
CA PRO A 121 -5.33 -11.80 -9.64
C PRO A 121 -4.51 -12.96 -10.16
N ILE A 122 -3.22 -12.77 -10.49
CA ILE A 122 -2.33 -13.85 -10.95
C ILE A 122 -2.17 -14.96 -9.89
N TYR A 123 -2.40 -14.68 -8.60
CA TYR A 123 -2.38 -15.71 -7.55
C TYR A 123 -3.55 -16.67 -7.71
N GLU A 124 -4.76 -16.16 -8.00
CA GLU A 124 -5.93 -16.99 -8.27
C GLU A 124 -5.71 -17.84 -9.54
N ALA A 125 -5.22 -17.25 -10.62
CA ALA A 125 -4.87 -17.98 -11.83
C ALA A 125 -3.84 -19.09 -11.57
N GLY A 126 -2.83 -18.80 -10.73
CA GLY A 126 -1.84 -19.77 -10.29
C GLY A 126 -2.47 -20.94 -9.50
N VAL A 127 -3.34 -20.63 -8.53
CA VAL A 127 -4.04 -21.65 -7.74
C VAL A 127 -4.93 -22.51 -8.64
N VAL A 128 -5.66 -21.90 -9.58
CA VAL A 128 -6.49 -22.63 -10.57
C VAL A 128 -5.61 -23.57 -11.41
N THR A 129 -4.43 -23.15 -11.82
CA THR A 129 -3.48 -23.97 -12.60
C THR A 129 -2.97 -25.14 -11.79
N LEU A 130 -2.54 -24.92 -10.55
CA LEU A 130 -2.06 -25.99 -9.65
C LEU A 130 -3.18 -27.02 -9.36
N ASN A 131 -4.42 -26.59 -9.18
CA ASN A 131 -5.58 -27.46 -8.96
C ASN A 131 -5.89 -28.34 -10.18
N LYS A 132 -5.43 -27.97 -11.39
CA LYS A 132 -5.49 -28.78 -12.61
C LYS A 132 -4.29 -29.77 -12.70
N ASN A 133 -3.49 -29.92 -11.65
CA ASN A 133 -2.22 -30.69 -11.62
C ASN A 133 -1.21 -30.25 -12.70
N LYS A 134 -1.14 -28.94 -12.95
CA LYS A 134 -0.18 -28.30 -13.84
C LYS A 134 0.81 -27.47 -13.03
N GLU A 135 1.91 -27.06 -13.63
CA GLU A 135 2.88 -26.12 -13.04
C GLU A 135 2.48 -24.67 -13.31
N ILE A 136 3.00 -23.71 -12.53
CA ILE A 136 2.70 -22.28 -12.72
C ILE A 136 3.06 -21.77 -14.11
N ILE A 137 4.10 -22.35 -14.72
CA ILE A 137 4.53 -22.04 -16.08
C ILE A 137 3.54 -22.45 -17.17
N ASP A 138 2.62 -23.38 -16.84
CA ASP A 138 1.54 -23.84 -17.73
C ASP A 138 0.26 -23.01 -17.59
N MET A 139 0.31 -21.89 -16.86
CA MET A 139 -0.84 -21.02 -16.63
C MET A 139 -1.41 -20.51 -17.96
N ASP A 140 -2.72 -20.68 -18.14
CA ASP A 140 -3.40 -20.17 -19.32
C ASP A 140 -3.61 -18.64 -19.19
N PRO A 141 -3.20 -17.83 -20.17
CA PRO A 141 -3.50 -16.40 -20.18
C PRO A 141 -4.98 -16.07 -19.97
N ASP A 142 -5.88 -16.89 -20.49
CA ASP A 142 -7.33 -16.71 -20.29
C ASP A 142 -7.74 -16.90 -18.82
N ASP A 143 -7.07 -17.75 -18.06
CA ASP A 143 -7.36 -17.93 -16.63
C ASP A 143 -6.94 -16.66 -15.84
N ILE A 144 -5.90 -15.94 -16.27
CA ILE A 144 -5.51 -14.65 -15.67
C ILE A 144 -6.60 -13.59 -15.89
N PHE A 145 -7.08 -13.43 -17.13
CA PHE A 145 -8.12 -12.45 -17.43
C PHE A 145 -9.48 -12.81 -16.80
N LYS A 146 -9.81 -14.10 -16.70
CA LYS A 146 -10.99 -14.56 -15.95
C LYS A 146 -10.91 -14.22 -14.46
N ALA A 147 -9.74 -14.39 -13.83
CA ALA A 147 -9.53 -14.00 -12.45
C ALA A 147 -9.76 -12.48 -12.26
N ILE A 148 -9.19 -11.65 -13.15
CA ILE A 148 -9.39 -10.19 -13.15
C ILE A 148 -10.88 -9.85 -13.28
N GLU A 149 -11.57 -10.41 -14.26
CA GLU A 149 -12.99 -10.14 -14.51
C GLU A 149 -13.89 -10.61 -13.35
N ASN A 150 -13.63 -11.80 -12.79
CA ASN A 150 -14.38 -12.33 -11.66
C ASN A 150 -14.23 -11.43 -10.41
N GLN A 151 -13.00 -11.04 -10.08
CA GLN A 151 -12.72 -10.17 -8.95
C GLN A 151 -13.28 -8.76 -9.16
N ALA A 152 -13.29 -8.27 -10.40
CA ALA A 152 -13.95 -7.02 -10.76
C ALA A 152 -15.46 -7.07 -10.49
N LYS A 153 -16.13 -8.15 -10.91
CA LYS A 153 -17.56 -8.39 -10.66
C LYS A 153 -17.89 -8.54 -9.17
N GLU A 154 -16.96 -9.06 -8.39
CA GLU A 154 -17.08 -9.21 -6.94
C GLU A 154 -16.91 -7.88 -6.18
N GLY A 155 -16.41 -6.82 -6.83
CA GLY A 155 -16.30 -5.49 -6.23
C GLY A 155 -14.93 -5.14 -5.67
N VAL A 156 -13.86 -5.81 -6.11
CA VAL A 156 -12.47 -5.45 -5.75
C VAL A 156 -12.14 -4.06 -6.31
N ASP A 157 -11.61 -3.17 -5.47
CA ASP A 157 -11.41 -1.75 -5.78
C ASP A 157 -10.12 -1.48 -6.59
N PHE A 158 -9.04 -2.21 -6.30
CA PHE A 158 -7.79 -2.11 -7.06
C PHE A 158 -7.11 -3.46 -7.21
N MET A 159 -6.32 -3.61 -8.26
CA MET A 159 -5.64 -4.87 -8.56
C MET A 159 -4.17 -4.65 -8.88
N THR A 160 -3.30 -5.43 -8.23
CA THR A 160 -1.88 -5.46 -8.56
C THR A 160 -1.65 -6.38 -9.76
N LEU A 161 -1.10 -5.80 -10.82
CA LEU A 161 -0.90 -6.46 -12.10
C LEU A 161 0.52 -6.24 -12.62
N HIS A 162 1.28 -7.31 -12.78
CA HIS A 162 2.71 -7.28 -13.16
C HIS A 162 2.87 -7.12 -14.68
N CYS A 163 2.34 -6.02 -15.22
CA CYS A 163 2.35 -5.72 -16.66
C CYS A 163 3.73 -5.27 -17.17
N GLY A 164 4.61 -4.76 -16.30
CA GLY A 164 5.90 -4.15 -16.68
C GLY A 164 6.98 -5.14 -17.07
N ILE A 165 6.84 -6.42 -16.70
CA ILE A 165 7.80 -7.48 -17.02
C ILE A 165 7.55 -7.92 -18.47
N THR A 166 8.48 -7.56 -19.36
CA THR A 166 8.43 -7.94 -20.77
C THR A 166 9.45 -9.04 -21.07
N LYS A 167 9.29 -9.72 -22.23
CA LYS A 167 10.25 -10.74 -22.69
C LYS A 167 11.68 -10.18 -22.79
N ASP A 168 11.86 -8.98 -23.34
CA ASP A 168 13.15 -8.29 -23.40
C ASP A 168 13.74 -8.03 -22.00
N LEU A 169 12.88 -7.67 -21.04
CA LEU A 169 13.33 -7.43 -19.67
C LEU A 169 13.75 -8.71 -18.94
N VAL A 170 13.09 -9.84 -19.20
CA VAL A 170 13.48 -11.16 -18.67
C VAL A 170 14.88 -11.55 -19.18
N GLU A 171 15.19 -11.30 -20.46
CA GLU A 171 16.53 -11.55 -20.99
C GLU A 171 17.60 -10.64 -20.34
N LYS A 172 17.31 -9.38 -20.14
CA LYS A 172 18.19 -8.44 -19.41
C LYS A 172 18.40 -8.84 -17.95
N LEU A 173 17.36 -9.36 -17.30
CA LEU A 173 17.44 -9.84 -15.93
C LEU A 173 18.42 -11.02 -15.79
N LYS A 174 18.43 -11.95 -16.75
CA LYS A 174 19.40 -13.09 -16.76
C LYS A 174 20.85 -12.59 -16.76
N ALA A 175 21.11 -11.45 -17.40
CA ALA A 175 22.43 -10.85 -17.48
C ALA A 175 22.79 -9.96 -16.29
N ALA A 176 21.81 -9.56 -15.47
CA ALA A 176 21.98 -8.58 -14.40
C ALA A 176 22.70 -9.09 -13.14
N ASN A 177 22.85 -10.42 -13.01
CA ASN A 177 23.54 -11.08 -11.89
C ASN A 177 23.08 -10.56 -10.50
N ARG A 178 21.75 -10.44 -10.30
CA ARG A 178 21.16 -10.05 -9.02
C ARG A 178 21.49 -11.03 -7.91
N MET A 179 21.73 -10.51 -6.71
CA MET A 179 21.99 -11.31 -5.52
C MET A 179 20.74 -12.12 -5.09
N MET A 180 19.57 -11.50 -5.08
CA MET A 180 18.30 -12.12 -4.67
C MET A 180 17.40 -12.53 -5.84
N GLY A 181 17.78 -12.23 -7.09
CA GLY A 181 16.95 -12.54 -8.26
C GLY A 181 15.61 -11.81 -8.28
N ILE A 182 14.51 -12.53 -8.38
CA ILE A 182 13.13 -11.99 -8.32
C ILE A 182 12.51 -12.39 -6.98
N VAL A 183 12.06 -11.41 -6.19
CA VAL A 183 11.42 -11.63 -4.88
C VAL A 183 9.91 -11.37 -4.88
N SER A 184 9.39 -10.72 -5.92
CA SER A 184 7.95 -10.58 -6.12
C SER A 184 7.35 -11.91 -6.54
N ARG A 185 6.36 -12.42 -5.81
CA ARG A 185 5.68 -13.69 -6.16
C ARG A 185 5.03 -13.59 -7.54
N GLY A 186 4.24 -12.54 -7.80
CA GLY A 186 3.60 -12.33 -9.10
C GLY A 186 4.61 -12.04 -10.20
N GLY A 187 5.69 -11.32 -9.88
CA GLY A 187 6.82 -11.10 -10.78
C GLY A 187 7.51 -12.41 -11.18
N THR A 188 7.74 -13.31 -10.22
CA THR A 188 8.33 -14.64 -10.48
C THR A 188 7.41 -15.49 -11.34
N PHE A 189 6.10 -15.52 -11.06
CA PHE A 189 5.15 -16.27 -11.88
C PHE A 189 5.20 -15.80 -13.33
N MET A 190 5.11 -14.50 -13.56
CA MET A 190 5.12 -13.92 -14.90
C MET A 190 6.48 -14.13 -15.63
N ALA A 191 7.60 -13.87 -14.97
CA ALA A 191 8.92 -14.05 -15.57
C ALA A 191 9.21 -15.51 -15.90
N SER A 192 8.81 -16.46 -15.05
CA SER A 192 8.94 -17.89 -15.31
C SER A 192 8.05 -18.34 -16.47
N TRP A 193 6.82 -17.84 -16.55
CA TRP A 193 5.91 -18.09 -17.64
C TRP A 193 6.46 -17.59 -18.99
N ILE A 194 6.94 -16.34 -19.04
CA ILE A 194 7.56 -15.74 -20.24
C ILE A 194 8.76 -16.57 -20.69
N ASN A 195 9.63 -16.95 -19.74
CA ASN A 195 10.85 -17.70 -20.06
C ASN A 195 10.56 -19.12 -20.55
N HIS A 196 9.52 -19.79 -20.01
CA HIS A 196 9.17 -21.16 -20.42
C HIS A 196 8.46 -21.20 -21.77
N ASN A 197 7.49 -20.32 -21.98
CA ASN A 197 6.66 -20.32 -23.18
C ASN A 197 7.29 -19.55 -24.35
N ASP A 198 8.37 -18.84 -24.11
CA ASP A 198 9.05 -17.97 -25.10
C ASP A 198 8.10 -16.93 -25.72
N GLU A 199 7.06 -16.52 -24.97
CA GLU A 199 6.06 -15.55 -25.36
C GLU A 199 6.14 -14.26 -24.56
N GLU A 200 5.54 -13.18 -25.08
CA GLU A 200 5.40 -11.91 -24.38
C GLU A 200 4.36 -12.01 -23.26
N ASN A 201 4.59 -11.27 -22.16
CA ASN A 201 3.67 -11.13 -21.05
C ASN A 201 2.22 -10.91 -21.53
N PRO A 202 1.27 -11.78 -21.21
CA PRO A 202 -0.11 -11.65 -21.65
C PRO A 202 -0.77 -10.33 -21.23
N LEU A 203 -0.45 -9.82 -20.02
CA LEU A 203 -0.98 -8.56 -19.51
C LEU A 203 -0.41 -7.34 -20.25
N PHE A 204 0.85 -7.41 -20.68
CA PHE A 204 1.47 -6.38 -21.52
C PHE A 204 0.92 -6.42 -22.95
N LYS A 205 0.85 -7.62 -23.54
CA LYS A 205 0.39 -7.86 -24.92
C LYS A 205 -1.08 -7.44 -25.11
N ASN A 206 -1.94 -7.74 -24.14
CA ASN A 206 -3.37 -7.48 -24.19
C ASN A 206 -3.78 -6.30 -23.24
N TYR A 207 -2.90 -5.31 -23.08
CA TYR A 207 -3.12 -4.22 -22.14
C TYR A 207 -4.39 -3.40 -22.47
N ASP A 208 -4.77 -3.28 -23.75
CA ASP A 208 -6.00 -2.58 -24.14
C ASP A 208 -7.26 -3.28 -23.63
N TYR A 209 -7.30 -4.63 -23.67
CA TYR A 209 -8.40 -5.39 -23.07
C TYR A 209 -8.46 -5.22 -21.54
N LEU A 210 -7.28 -5.17 -20.89
CA LEU A 210 -7.22 -4.85 -19.46
C LEU A 210 -7.77 -3.46 -19.15
N LEU A 211 -7.49 -2.47 -20.01
CA LEU A 211 -8.04 -1.12 -19.86
C LEU A 211 -9.57 -1.09 -20.06
N GLU A 212 -10.12 -1.87 -21.00
CA GLU A 212 -11.56 -2.01 -21.18
C GLU A 212 -12.24 -2.56 -19.93
N LEU A 213 -11.72 -3.66 -19.34
CA LEU A 213 -12.24 -4.21 -18.09
C LEU A 213 -12.13 -3.21 -16.95
N SER A 214 -10.99 -2.53 -16.81
CA SER A 214 -10.78 -1.54 -15.75
C SER A 214 -11.71 -0.34 -15.88
N TYR A 215 -12.00 0.09 -17.09
CA TYR A 215 -12.96 1.18 -17.37
C TYR A 215 -14.40 0.78 -17.04
N GLU A 216 -14.78 -0.47 -17.36
CA GLU A 216 -16.14 -1.01 -17.12
C GLU A 216 -16.48 -1.03 -15.62
N TYR A 217 -15.55 -1.51 -14.80
CA TYR A 217 -15.77 -1.71 -13.36
C TYR A 217 -15.19 -0.60 -12.47
N ASP A 218 -14.55 0.42 -13.04
CA ASP A 218 -13.76 1.46 -12.33
C ASP A 218 -12.71 0.85 -11.38
N ILE A 219 -12.00 -0.17 -11.87
CA ILE A 219 -10.87 -0.76 -11.14
C ILE A 219 -9.67 0.18 -11.24
N THR A 220 -9.07 0.52 -10.12
CA THR A 220 -7.77 1.18 -10.13
C THR A 220 -6.67 0.15 -10.39
N LEU A 221 -5.90 0.35 -11.46
CA LEU A 221 -4.72 -0.46 -11.75
C LEU A 221 -3.60 -0.10 -10.77
N SER A 222 -3.09 -1.09 -10.04
CA SER A 222 -1.81 -1.01 -9.32
C SER A 222 -0.77 -1.74 -10.16
N LEU A 223 0.05 -0.99 -10.93
CA LEU A 223 1.04 -1.60 -11.80
C LEU A 223 2.22 -2.10 -10.96
N GLY A 224 2.28 -3.44 -10.82
CA GLY A 224 3.17 -4.13 -9.91
C GLY A 224 4.65 -4.03 -10.29
N ASP A 225 5.50 -3.87 -9.29
CA ASP A 225 6.96 -3.84 -9.38
C ASP A 225 7.54 -5.28 -9.27
N GLY A 226 7.31 -6.10 -10.27
CA GLY A 226 7.72 -7.50 -10.27
C GLY A 226 9.23 -7.70 -10.12
N LEU A 227 10.03 -6.71 -10.49
CA LEU A 227 11.48 -6.71 -10.37
C LEU A 227 12.01 -5.77 -9.27
N ARG A 228 11.19 -5.49 -8.25
CA ARG A 228 11.67 -4.75 -7.08
C ARG A 228 12.88 -5.44 -6.44
N PRO A 229 13.84 -4.69 -5.84
CA PRO A 229 14.99 -5.28 -5.17
C PRO A 229 14.57 -6.04 -3.90
N GLY A 230 15.14 -7.23 -3.70
CA GLY A 230 14.93 -8.07 -2.51
C GLY A 230 16.03 -7.93 -1.46
N CYS A 231 17.04 -7.12 -1.74
CA CYS A 231 18.10 -6.72 -0.82
C CYS A 231 18.69 -5.38 -1.24
N LEU A 232 19.43 -4.73 -0.35
CA LEU A 232 20.04 -3.43 -0.63
C LEU A 232 21.03 -3.47 -1.81
N ALA A 233 21.68 -4.62 -2.03
CA ALA A 233 22.67 -4.78 -3.09
C ALA A 233 22.07 -4.73 -4.50
N ASP A 234 20.80 -5.09 -4.65
CA ASP A 234 20.08 -5.10 -5.93
C ASP A 234 19.32 -3.78 -6.19
N ALA A 235 19.36 -2.84 -5.25
CA ALA A 235 18.60 -1.60 -5.33
C ALA A 235 19.05 -0.70 -6.48
N SER A 236 18.10 -0.13 -7.22
CA SER A 236 18.31 0.79 -8.35
C SER A 236 19.13 0.16 -9.51
N ASP A 237 19.07 -1.15 -9.65
CA ASP A 237 19.71 -1.84 -10.76
C ASP A 237 18.94 -1.66 -12.09
N ILE A 238 19.55 -2.14 -13.18
CA ILE A 238 18.96 -2.01 -14.52
C ILE A 238 17.58 -2.65 -14.63
N PRO A 239 17.34 -3.90 -14.14
CA PRO A 239 16.01 -4.51 -14.17
C PRO A 239 14.94 -3.70 -13.47
N GLN A 240 15.19 -3.19 -12.26
CA GLN A 240 14.25 -2.36 -11.53
C GLN A 240 13.89 -1.08 -12.30
N ILE A 241 14.90 -0.35 -12.76
CA ILE A 241 14.68 0.93 -13.46
C ILE A 241 14.05 0.71 -14.84
N GLN A 242 14.44 -0.34 -15.56
CA GLN A 242 13.84 -0.65 -16.86
C GLN A 242 12.37 -1.07 -16.74
N GLU A 243 12.00 -1.84 -15.70
CA GLU A 243 10.59 -2.13 -15.42
C GLU A 243 9.81 -0.83 -15.17
N LEU A 244 10.36 0.09 -14.36
CA LEU A 244 9.72 1.39 -14.10
C LEU A 244 9.51 2.19 -15.39
N VAL A 245 10.45 2.16 -16.34
CA VAL A 245 10.29 2.78 -17.67
C VAL A 245 9.13 2.15 -18.44
N ASN A 246 9.03 0.81 -18.44
CA ASN A 246 7.91 0.11 -19.06
C ASN A 246 6.58 0.52 -18.42
N LEU A 247 6.53 0.55 -17.07
CA LEU A 247 5.35 0.98 -16.32
C LEU A 247 4.95 2.42 -16.66
N GLY A 248 5.90 3.34 -16.84
CA GLY A 248 5.60 4.72 -17.24
C GLY A 248 4.85 4.81 -18.58
N THR A 249 5.18 3.95 -19.55
CA THR A 249 4.46 3.89 -20.84
C THR A 249 3.02 3.36 -20.65
N LEU A 250 2.84 2.38 -19.77
CA LEU A 250 1.52 1.81 -19.45
C LEU A 250 0.65 2.79 -18.65
N VAL A 251 1.24 3.55 -17.73
CA VAL A 251 0.56 4.65 -17.01
C VAL A 251 -0.04 5.64 -18.01
N LYS A 252 0.75 6.09 -18.99
CA LYS A 252 0.25 7.04 -20.01
C LYS A 252 -0.94 6.48 -20.76
N ARG A 253 -0.87 5.21 -21.20
CA ARG A 253 -1.97 4.54 -21.91
C ARG A 253 -3.22 4.43 -21.04
N ALA A 254 -3.08 4.08 -19.74
CA ALA A 254 -4.20 4.01 -18.81
C ALA A 254 -4.86 5.39 -18.61
N GLN A 255 -4.03 6.42 -18.39
CA GLN A 255 -4.53 7.80 -18.23
C GLN A 255 -5.27 8.30 -19.48
N ASP A 256 -4.77 7.99 -20.68
CA ASP A 256 -5.41 8.36 -21.96
C ASP A 256 -6.72 7.60 -22.20
N ALA A 257 -6.84 6.37 -21.65
CA ALA A 257 -8.07 5.58 -21.66
C ALA A 257 -9.05 5.95 -20.53
N ASN A 258 -8.77 6.98 -19.72
CA ASN A 258 -9.56 7.37 -18.55
C ASN A 258 -9.67 6.26 -17.47
N VAL A 259 -8.65 5.42 -17.35
CA VAL A 259 -8.51 4.41 -16.29
C VAL A 259 -7.64 4.98 -15.17
N GLN A 260 -8.08 4.77 -13.93
CA GLN A 260 -7.30 5.12 -12.75
C GLN A 260 -6.10 4.18 -12.60
N VAL A 261 -4.92 4.73 -12.33
CA VAL A 261 -3.67 3.96 -12.26
C VAL A 261 -2.74 4.52 -11.21
N MET A 262 -2.15 3.64 -10.41
CA MET A 262 -1.01 3.88 -9.54
C MET A 262 0.12 2.89 -9.86
N VAL A 263 1.31 3.16 -9.38
CA VAL A 263 2.51 2.35 -9.66
C VAL A 263 3.04 1.81 -8.35
N GLU A 264 3.45 0.54 -8.33
CA GLU A 264 4.18 -0.04 -7.21
C GLU A 264 5.69 0.23 -7.32
N GLY A 265 6.35 0.24 -6.19
CA GLY A 265 7.75 0.60 -6.12
C GLY A 265 8.53 -0.08 -5.01
N PRO A 266 9.82 0.25 -4.89
CA PRO A 266 10.81 -0.61 -4.30
C PRO A 266 10.56 -0.98 -2.84
N GLY A 267 11.00 -2.22 -2.49
CA GLY A 267 11.09 -2.72 -1.13
C GLY A 267 12.43 -2.37 -0.48
N HIS A 268 13.46 -3.22 -0.68
CA HIS A 268 14.78 -3.01 -0.06
C HIS A 268 15.56 -1.90 -0.80
N MET A 269 15.96 -0.86 -0.07
CA MET A 269 16.66 0.27 -0.68
C MET A 269 17.54 1.04 0.31
N PRO A 270 18.82 1.31 -0.04
CA PRO A 270 19.66 2.19 0.76
C PRO A 270 19.00 3.56 0.94
N LEU A 271 19.06 4.10 2.16
CA LEU A 271 18.37 5.32 2.55
C LEU A 271 18.64 6.51 1.63
N ASN A 272 19.88 6.64 1.16
CA ASN A 272 20.31 7.72 0.26
C ASN A 272 19.77 7.59 -1.18
N GLN A 273 19.23 6.43 -1.58
CA GLN A 273 18.68 6.22 -2.92
C GLN A 273 17.16 6.42 -2.98
N ILE A 274 16.46 6.43 -1.84
CA ILE A 274 15.00 6.50 -1.78
C ILE A 274 14.49 7.73 -2.50
N LYS A 275 15.00 8.92 -2.16
CA LYS A 275 14.55 10.19 -2.77
C LYS A 275 14.69 10.18 -4.29
N ALA A 276 15.84 9.72 -4.80
CA ALA A 276 16.09 9.66 -6.25
C ALA A 276 15.07 8.72 -6.94
N ASN A 277 14.76 7.57 -6.34
CA ASN A 277 13.74 6.65 -6.88
C ASN A 277 12.34 7.28 -6.91
N MET A 278 11.96 8.06 -5.90
CA MET A 278 10.68 8.79 -5.90
C MET A 278 10.63 9.83 -7.03
N GLU A 279 11.71 10.60 -7.21
CA GLU A 279 11.81 11.63 -8.25
C GLU A 279 11.79 11.01 -9.66
N ILE A 280 12.50 9.90 -9.86
CA ILE A 280 12.49 9.16 -11.14
C ILE A 280 11.08 8.66 -11.45
N GLN A 281 10.39 8.03 -10.50
CA GLN A 281 9.02 7.55 -10.70
C GLN A 281 8.07 8.69 -11.06
N LYS A 282 8.10 9.80 -10.31
CA LYS A 282 7.23 10.95 -10.60
C LYS A 282 7.44 11.50 -12.01
N THR A 283 8.67 11.49 -12.48
CA THR A 283 9.01 11.95 -13.83
C THR A 283 8.55 10.96 -14.90
N ILE A 284 8.92 9.68 -14.77
CA ILE A 284 8.68 8.65 -15.78
C ILE A 284 7.20 8.25 -15.82
N CYS A 285 6.54 8.17 -14.65
CA CYS A 285 5.15 7.76 -14.52
C CYS A 285 4.16 8.94 -14.46
N HIS A 286 4.52 10.10 -15.01
CA HIS A 286 3.61 11.24 -15.20
C HIS A 286 2.93 11.71 -13.91
N GLY A 287 3.60 11.58 -12.76
CA GLY A 287 3.06 11.97 -11.45
C GLY A 287 2.05 11.00 -10.84
N ALA A 288 1.77 9.86 -11.46
CA ALA A 288 0.85 8.86 -10.91
C ALA A 288 1.20 8.53 -9.44
N PRO A 289 0.21 8.21 -8.58
CA PRO A 289 0.47 7.84 -7.21
C PRO A 289 1.46 6.68 -7.10
N PHE A 290 2.38 6.75 -6.13
CA PHE A 290 3.42 5.76 -5.93
C PHE A 290 3.16 4.98 -4.64
N TYR A 291 3.03 3.67 -4.77
CA TYR A 291 2.79 2.70 -3.72
C TYR A 291 4.06 1.91 -3.47
N VAL A 292 4.66 2.03 -2.29
CA VAL A 292 5.98 1.47 -1.99
C VAL A 292 5.93 0.47 -0.82
N LEU A 293 6.78 -0.56 -0.88
CA LEU A 293 6.92 -1.57 0.17
C LEU A 293 7.99 -1.13 1.18
N GLY A 294 7.59 -0.46 2.23
CA GLY A 294 8.51 0.16 3.17
C GLY A 294 8.93 1.55 2.70
N PRO A 295 10.16 1.78 2.12
CA PRO A 295 11.27 0.84 1.84
C PRO A 295 12.06 0.40 3.07
N LEU A 296 12.55 -0.85 3.04
CA LEU A 296 13.42 -1.40 4.08
C LEU A 296 14.85 -0.89 3.87
N VAL A 297 15.40 -0.19 4.85
CA VAL A 297 16.68 0.54 4.71
C VAL A 297 17.90 -0.25 5.17
N THR A 298 17.73 -1.45 5.71
CA THR A 298 18.79 -2.40 6.07
C THR A 298 18.26 -3.83 6.04
N ASP A 299 19.08 -4.77 5.59
CA ASP A 299 18.76 -6.20 5.56
C ASP A 299 19.18 -6.93 6.88
N LEU A 300 19.74 -6.20 7.83
CA LEU A 300 20.33 -6.78 9.05
C LEU A 300 19.38 -6.81 10.26
N ALA A 301 18.09 -6.59 10.05
CA ALA A 301 17.12 -6.45 11.13
C ALA A 301 15.92 -7.41 11.01
N PRO A 302 16.10 -8.73 10.80
CA PRO A 302 14.99 -9.67 10.76
C PRO A 302 14.21 -9.63 12.10
N GLY A 303 12.88 -9.61 12.02
CA GLY A 303 12.00 -9.40 13.17
C GLY A 303 11.74 -7.94 13.53
N TYR A 304 12.44 -7.00 12.86
CA TYR A 304 12.28 -5.55 13.01
C TYR A 304 12.03 -4.86 11.66
N ASP A 305 11.60 -5.60 10.66
CA ASP A 305 11.37 -5.07 9.30
C ASP A 305 10.33 -3.94 9.29
N HIS A 306 9.33 -3.96 10.18
CA HIS A 306 8.40 -2.87 10.39
C HIS A 306 9.07 -1.55 10.79
N ILE A 307 10.16 -1.60 11.57
CA ILE A 307 10.94 -0.41 11.94
C ILE A 307 11.77 0.09 10.74
N THR A 308 12.47 -0.82 10.05
CA THR A 308 13.28 -0.45 8.88
C THR A 308 12.40 0.09 7.76
N GLY A 309 11.21 -0.50 7.56
CA GLY A 309 10.20 -0.04 6.63
C GLY A 309 9.60 1.32 7.01
N ALA A 310 9.38 1.58 8.31
CA ALA A 310 8.89 2.89 8.76
C ALA A 310 9.91 4.01 8.52
N ILE A 311 11.22 3.74 8.73
CA ILE A 311 12.29 4.71 8.45
C ILE A 311 12.28 5.07 6.95
N GLY A 312 12.32 4.07 6.08
CA GLY A 312 12.32 4.30 4.64
C GLY A 312 10.99 4.87 4.13
N GLY A 313 9.86 4.43 4.69
CA GLY A 313 8.53 4.92 4.37
C GLY A 313 8.36 6.40 4.66
N ALA A 314 8.85 6.89 5.80
CA ALA A 314 8.82 8.30 6.13
C ALA A 314 9.61 9.15 5.10
N ILE A 315 10.78 8.67 4.67
CA ILE A 315 11.59 9.36 3.66
C ILE A 315 10.91 9.30 2.29
N ALA A 316 10.41 8.12 1.88
CA ALA A 316 9.72 7.93 0.61
C ALA A 316 8.47 8.81 0.51
N ALA A 317 7.62 8.83 1.55
CA ALA A 317 6.41 9.63 1.58
C ALA A 317 6.71 11.14 1.60
N THR A 318 7.75 11.58 2.31
CA THR A 318 8.22 12.97 2.27
C THR A 318 8.71 13.35 0.87
N ALA A 319 9.32 12.41 0.14
CA ALA A 319 9.82 12.62 -1.22
C ALA A 319 8.78 12.40 -2.33
N GLY A 320 7.54 12.00 -1.98
CA GLY A 320 6.43 11.93 -2.93
C GLY A 320 5.69 10.59 -3.06
N ALA A 321 6.06 9.54 -2.33
CA ALA A 321 5.22 8.36 -2.24
C ALA A 321 3.88 8.72 -1.57
N SER A 322 2.79 8.16 -2.06
CA SER A 322 1.44 8.49 -1.60
C SER A 322 0.78 7.35 -0.82
N PHE A 323 1.33 6.15 -0.95
CA PHE A 323 0.77 4.93 -0.40
C PHE A 323 1.89 4.03 0.12
N LEU A 324 1.81 3.65 1.37
CA LEU A 324 2.80 2.80 2.01
C LEU A 324 2.21 1.40 2.22
N CYS A 325 2.86 0.39 1.67
CA CYS A 325 2.62 -0.97 2.08
C CYS A 325 3.24 -1.17 3.47
N TYR A 326 2.44 -1.61 4.42
CA TYR A 326 2.97 -1.93 5.72
C TYR A 326 3.94 -3.13 5.65
N VAL A 327 4.83 -3.20 6.61
CA VAL A 327 5.72 -4.34 6.83
C VAL A 327 5.53 -4.76 8.28
N THR A 328 5.50 -6.06 8.54
CA THR A 328 5.30 -6.61 9.88
C THR A 328 6.61 -7.12 10.50
N PRO A 329 6.68 -7.33 11.83
CA PRO A 329 7.81 -8.03 12.45
C PRO A 329 8.05 -9.43 11.88
N ALA A 330 6.99 -10.07 11.37
CA ALA A 330 7.05 -11.42 10.81
C ALA A 330 7.56 -11.48 9.36
N GLU A 331 7.82 -10.33 8.72
CA GLU A 331 8.29 -10.27 7.33
C GLU A 331 9.53 -11.14 7.14
N HIS A 332 9.59 -11.88 6.04
CA HIS A 332 10.64 -12.84 5.72
C HIS A 332 10.78 -14.04 6.69
N LEU A 333 9.96 -14.13 7.75
CA LEU A 333 10.06 -15.15 8.79
C LEU A 333 8.86 -16.09 8.87
N SER A 334 7.63 -15.53 8.84
CA SER A 334 6.40 -16.32 8.99
C SER A 334 5.17 -15.55 8.51
N LEU A 335 4.01 -16.23 8.49
CA LEU A 335 2.73 -15.55 8.35
C LEU A 335 2.47 -14.70 9.60
N PRO A 336 2.10 -13.41 9.47
CA PRO A 336 1.94 -12.52 10.61
C PRO A 336 0.77 -12.92 11.52
N SER A 337 0.98 -12.82 12.82
CA SER A 337 -0.06 -12.88 13.85
C SER A 337 -0.86 -11.57 13.91
N LEU A 338 -1.93 -11.53 14.73
CA LEU A 338 -2.68 -10.29 14.99
C LEU A 338 -1.81 -9.17 15.57
N GLU A 339 -0.89 -9.52 16.48
CA GLU A 339 0.02 -8.52 17.08
C GLU A 339 1.04 -8.01 16.04
N ASP A 340 1.55 -8.88 15.16
CA ASP A 340 2.45 -8.47 14.08
C ASP A 340 1.75 -7.51 13.11
N VAL A 341 0.49 -7.78 12.75
CA VAL A 341 -0.34 -6.89 11.91
C VAL A 341 -0.49 -5.52 12.58
N LYS A 342 -0.82 -5.50 13.86
CA LYS A 342 -0.93 -4.26 14.64
C LYS A 342 0.39 -3.46 14.65
N GLU A 343 1.49 -4.11 15.02
CA GLU A 343 2.80 -3.46 15.09
C GLU A 343 3.21 -2.88 13.71
N GLY A 344 2.96 -3.62 12.63
CA GLY A 344 3.23 -3.15 11.26
C GLY A 344 2.41 -1.93 10.87
N ILE A 345 1.10 -1.91 11.18
CA ILE A 345 0.23 -0.77 10.89
C ILE A 345 0.67 0.45 11.68
N VAL A 346 0.90 0.30 13.00
CA VAL A 346 1.32 1.42 13.85
C VAL A 346 2.64 2.01 13.39
N ALA A 347 3.63 1.16 13.04
CA ALA A 347 4.90 1.62 12.51
C ALA A 347 4.75 2.42 11.20
N SER A 348 3.92 1.93 10.28
CA SER A 348 3.64 2.61 9.01
C SER A 348 2.87 3.92 9.20
N LYS A 349 1.93 3.98 10.17
CA LYS A 349 1.22 5.23 10.52
C LYS A 349 2.16 6.27 11.11
N ILE A 350 3.13 5.86 11.93
CA ILE A 350 4.15 6.79 12.44
C ILE A 350 4.97 7.36 11.27
N ALA A 351 5.34 6.53 10.30
CA ALA A 351 6.05 6.98 9.10
C ALA A 351 5.21 7.96 8.26
N ALA A 352 3.93 7.64 8.04
CA ALA A 352 2.99 8.48 7.29
C ALA A 352 2.77 9.83 7.98
N GLU A 353 2.51 9.85 9.29
CA GLU A 353 2.31 11.09 10.06
C GLU A 353 3.56 11.97 10.03
N ALA A 354 4.74 11.38 10.23
CA ALA A 354 6.01 12.10 10.14
C ALA A 354 6.21 12.76 8.75
N ALA A 355 5.86 12.04 7.69
CA ALA A 355 5.92 12.58 6.33
C ALA A 355 4.88 13.67 6.09
N ASP A 356 3.65 13.51 6.57
CA ASP A 356 2.56 14.48 6.41
C ASP A 356 2.86 15.79 7.17
N VAL A 357 3.48 15.71 8.34
CA VAL A 357 4.02 16.87 9.07
C VAL A 357 5.12 17.56 8.24
N ALA A 358 6.05 16.78 7.68
CA ALA A 358 7.15 17.32 6.86
C ALA A 358 6.65 17.97 5.56
N LYS A 359 5.58 17.44 4.95
CA LYS A 359 4.88 18.04 3.79
C LYS A 359 4.09 19.28 4.15
N GLY A 360 3.91 19.58 5.43
CA GLY A 360 3.19 20.75 5.93
C GLY A 360 1.67 20.63 5.83
N LEU A 361 1.12 19.41 5.84
CA LEU A 361 -0.33 19.21 5.80
C LEU A 361 -1.01 19.77 7.05
N PRO A 362 -2.02 20.65 6.91
CA PRO A 362 -2.62 21.35 8.05
C PRO A 362 -3.21 20.41 9.11
N GLN A 363 -3.84 19.32 8.72
CA GLN A 363 -4.45 18.34 9.63
C GLN A 363 -3.40 17.57 10.46
N ALA A 364 -2.23 17.24 9.89
CA ALA A 364 -1.13 16.63 10.62
C ALA A 364 -0.60 17.61 11.70
N TRP A 365 -0.34 18.84 11.32
CA TRP A 365 0.08 19.88 12.28
C TRP A 365 -0.94 20.18 13.36
N GLN A 366 -2.25 20.09 13.08
CA GLN A 366 -3.29 20.24 14.09
C GLN A 366 -3.24 19.13 15.14
N ARG A 367 -3.04 17.86 14.72
CA ARG A 367 -2.88 16.71 15.64
C ARG A 367 -1.64 16.86 16.52
N GLU A 368 -0.51 17.25 15.94
CA GLU A 368 0.73 17.48 16.69
C GLU A 368 0.58 18.59 17.75
N LYS A 369 -0.05 19.70 17.40
CA LYS A 369 -0.33 20.79 18.33
C LYS A 369 -1.29 20.37 19.44
N ALA A 370 -2.31 19.58 19.13
CA ALA A 370 -3.25 19.05 20.11
C ALA A 370 -2.53 18.11 21.10
N MET A 371 -1.69 17.21 20.61
CA MET A 371 -0.85 16.34 21.45
C MET A 371 0.10 17.16 22.33
N ALA A 372 0.77 18.17 21.77
CA ALA A 372 1.67 19.02 22.54
C ALA A 372 0.93 19.78 23.68
N LYS A 373 -0.29 20.25 23.41
CA LYS A 373 -1.16 20.88 24.43
C LYS A 373 -1.53 19.87 25.52
N ALA A 374 -2.04 18.68 25.17
CA ALA A 374 -2.40 17.64 26.11
C ALA A 374 -1.21 17.22 26.99
N ARG A 375 0.00 17.09 26.40
CA ARG A 375 1.26 16.82 27.14
C ARG A 375 1.62 17.92 28.12
N ARG A 376 1.46 19.18 27.73
CA ARG A 376 1.75 20.34 28.59
C ARG A 376 0.79 20.38 29.79
N GLU A 377 -0.46 20.01 29.58
CA GLU A 377 -1.53 20.03 30.61
C GLU A 377 -1.52 18.79 31.50
N PHE A 378 -0.76 17.75 31.17
CA PHE A 378 -0.78 16.41 31.76
C PHE A 378 -2.16 15.73 31.62
N ASP A 379 -2.89 16.09 30.54
CA ASP A 379 -4.12 15.43 30.18
C ASP A 379 -3.84 14.10 29.48
N TRP A 380 -3.78 13.04 30.28
CA TRP A 380 -3.41 11.70 29.81
C TRP A 380 -4.48 11.09 28.92
N GLU A 381 -5.76 11.33 29.21
CA GLU A 381 -6.84 10.81 28.38
C GLU A 381 -6.81 11.43 27.00
N ALA A 382 -6.65 12.74 26.88
CA ALA A 382 -6.48 13.40 25.58
C ALA A 382 -5.24 12.92 24.84
N GLN A 383 -4.12 12.62 25.55
CA GLN A 383 -2.92 12.03 24.92
C GLN A 383 -3.18 10.63 24.37
N PHE A 384 -3.94 9.78 25.12
CA PHE A 384 -4.28 8.44 24.68
C PHE A 384 -5.24 8.47 23.48
N ASP A 385 -6.21 9.38 23.48
CA ASP A 385 -7.16 9.53 22.38
C ASP A 385 -6.53 10.03 21.09
N LEU A 386 -5.51 10.87 21.20
CA LEU A 386 -4.74 11.39 20.05
C LEU A 386 -3.67 10.41 19.56
N ALA A 387 -3.28 9.42 20.37
CA ALA A 387 -2.21 8.47 20.01
C ALA A 387 -2.59 7.57 18.83
N LEU A 388 -1.61 7.29 17.96
CA LEU A 388 -1.78 6.36 16.84
C LEU A 388 -2.06 4.92 17.31
N ASP A 389 -1.47 4.51 18.42
CA ASP A 389 -1.86 3.33 19.20
C ASP A 389 -2.38 3.78 20.55
N LYS A 390 -3.70 3.76 20.73
CA LYS A 390 -4.35 4.21 21.98
C LYS A 390 -4.11 3.26 23.16
N SER A 391 -3.85 2.00 22.89
CA SER A 391 -3.75 0.95 23.90
C SER A 391 -2.35 0.86 24.58
N LYS A 392 -1.29 1.04 23.80
CA LYS A 392 0.09 0.87 24.27
C LYS A 392 0.50 1.93 25.33
N PRO A 393 0.29 3.24 25.08
CA PRO A 393 0.63 4.26 26.08
C PRO A 393 -0.18 4.13 27.37
N ARG A 394 -1.47 3.75 27.29
CA ARG A 394 -2.29 3.47 28.47
C ARG A 394 -1.70 2.34 29.31
N LYS A 395 -1.34 1.19 28.71
CA LYS A 395 -0.68 0.08 29.40
C LYS A 395 0.62 0.47 30.11
N TYR A 396 1.38 1.43 29.54
CA TYR A 396 2.60 1.93 30.17
C TYR A 396 2.29 2.84 31.36
N ARG A 397 1.26 3.69 31.22
CA ARG A 397 0.84 4.61 32.30
C ARG A 397 0.29 3.83 33.50
N ASP A 398 -0.59 2.87 33.29
CA ASP A 398 -1.24 2.06 34.33
C ASP A 398 -0.24 1.30 35.23
N LYS A 399 0.93 0.98 34.68
CA LYS A 399 2.02 0.35 35.46
C LYS A 399 2.66 1.26 36.50
N CYS A 400 2.41 2.57 36.44
CA CYS A 400 3.12 3.54 37.29
C CYS A 400 2.40 3.86 38.59
N GLU A 401 1.14 3.36 38.81
CA GLU A 401 0.33 3.61 40.02
C GLU A 401 0.28 5.12 40.42
N LEU A 402 0.22 6.01 39.43
CA LEU A 402 0.19 7.46 39.60
C LEU A 402 -1.22 8.00 39.34
N ASP A 403 -1.62 9.08 40.08
CA ASP A 403 -2.88 9.77 39.84
C ASP A 403 -2.95 10.37 38.43
N ASP A 404 -4.19 10.51 37.90
CA ASP A 404 -4.47 10.93 36.52
C ASP A 404 -3.88 12.30 36.14
N ASN A 405 -3.73 13.21 37.13
CA ASN A 405 -3.20 14.55 36.89
C ASN A 405 -1.71 14.70 37.26
N GLU A 406 -1.03 13.61 37.57
CA GLU A 406 0.41 13.63 37.90
C GLU A 406 1.31 13.51 36.68
N MET A 407 2.53 14.05 36.81
CA MET A 407 3.56 13.88 35.80
C MET A 407 3.95 12.38 35.68
N CYS A 408 4.65 12.02 34.59
CA CYS A 408 5.14 10.65 34.42
C CYS A 408 6.20 10.26 35.46
N ALA A 409 6.35 8.97 35.71
CA ALA A 409 7.32 8.43 36.67
C ALA A 409 8.79 8.65 36.29
N MET A 410 9.09 9.04 35.04
CA MET A 410 10.47 9.18 34.55
C MET A 410 11.24 10.31 35.26
N CYS A 411 10.62 11.50 35.39
CA CYS A 411 11.27 12.67 35.94
C CYS A 411 10.78 13.01 37.36
N GLY A 412 9.57 12.58 37.73
CA GLY A 412 8.94 12.92 39.02
C GLY A 412 8.97 14.43 39.30
N GLU A 413 9.40 14.84 40.47
CA GLU A 413 9.48 16.23 40.91
C GLU A 413 10.43 17.10 40.06
N TYR A 414 11.35 16.49 39.31
CA TYR A 414 12.26 17.21 38.40
C TYR A 414 11.71 17.36 37.00
N CYS A 415 10.41 17.18 36.78
CA CYS A 415 9.77 17.29 35.48
C CYS A 415 9.89 18.73 34.96
N ALA A 416 10.63 18.93 33.86
CA ALA A 416 10.84 20.22 33.24
C ALA A 416 9.52 20.91 32.86
N VAL A 417 8.54 20.15 32.38
CA VAL A 417 7.19 20.67 32.00
C VAL A 417 6.47 21.21 33.24
N LYS A 418 6.54 20.48 34.38
CA LYS A 418 5.92 20.91 35.66
C LYS A 418 6.59 22.18 36.17
N ILE A 419 7.92 22.23 36.20
CA ILE A 419 8.71 23.37 36.68
C ILE A 419 8.44 24.60 35.80
N ALA A 420 8.55 24.46 34.48
CA ALA A 420 8.33 25.57 33.56
C ALA A 420 6.89 26.13 33.54
N LYS A 421 5.90 25.32 33.92
CA LYS A 421 4.47 25.75 33.95
C LYS A 421 4.17 26.87 34.96
N GLY A 422 5.03 27.05 35.94
CA GLY A 422 4.93 28.15 36.94
C GLY A 422 5.70 29.41 36.59
N ASP A 423 6.67 29.35 35.68
CA ASP A 423 7.67 30.41 35.42
C ASP A 423 7.57 31.07 34.04
N PHE A 424 6.84 30.45 33.05
CA PHE A 424 6.76 30.92 31.66
C PHE A 424 5.32 30.91 31.12
#